data_f915344bb9828494d7c99d81a9a64908
#
_entry.id   f915344bb9828494d7c99d81a9a64908
#
_cell.length_a   1.000
_cell.length_b   1.000
_cell.length_c   1.000
_cell.angle_alpha   90.00
_cell.angle_beta   90.00
_cell.angle_gamma   90.00
#
_symmetry.space_group_name_H-M   'P 1'
#
loop_
_entity.id
_entity.type
_entity.pdbx_description
1 polymer ?
#
loop_
_entity_poly.entity_id
_entity_poly.type
_entity_poly.pdbx_seq_one_letter_code
_entity_poly.pdbx_strand_id
1 'polypeptide(L)'
;MGRLSIGKIRGLSTLSTARGVFQILACDQRGALVRMMEQAAKGDGRGAWTPGYEEIVRVKLDIVGALSPHATGALLDPEYGAAACVAHRALAGTCGLVVAVEATGYTEEEGDRLTELLEGWGPEAVKAMGASAVKLLLYFNPRREKAAERQLQVVDKVAAACERLDIPFMLEGVVYPTDHGDEAAFVAEKTDLVVESAAILSRFSVDLYKAEFPVHPKDEASDWTKACERLTEACRVPWALLSAGVAFEVYARQLEVACRAGASGFVAGRAIWKEAATAPRGPELDAFVRGPMVERMKRLGAIAEAHARPWYQVPSHAYDPRDAGEGWYLSYGREVAGVR
;
A
#
# COMPACT_ATOMS: atom_id res chain seq x y z
N MET A 1 -17.07 5.56 16.34
CA MET A 1 -16.62 5.45 14.93
C MET A 1 -17.71 6.05 14.06
N GLY A 2 -17.38 7.05 13.24
CA GLY A 2 -18.31 7.66 12.30
C GLY A 2 -18.63 6.68 11.17
N ARG A 3 -19.78 6.87 10.56
CA ARG A 3 -20.27 6.12 9.41
C ARG A 3 -19.41 6.45 8.20
N LEU A 4 -19.09 5.49 7.34
CA LEU A 4 -18.39 5.76 6.08
C LEU A 4 -19.21 6.72 5.21
N SER A 5 -18.58 7.79 4.77
CA SER A 5 -19.17 8.74 3.83
C SER A 5 -19.30 8.16 2.42
N ILE A 6 -20.15 8.75 1.60
CA ILE A 6 -20.37 8.32 0.21
C ILE A 6 -19.08 8.43 -0.62
N GLY A 7 -18.26 9.47 -0.41
CA GLY A 7 -16.98 9.60 -1.10
C GLY A 7 -15.98 8.50 -0.72
N LYS A 8 -15.90 8.15 0.56
CA LYS A 8 -15.06 7.03 1.01
C LYS A 8 -15.56 5.68 0.48
N ILE A 9 -16.87 5.41 0.54
CA ILE A 9 -17.47 4.21 -0.07
C ILE A 9 -17.15 4.16 -1.56
N ARG A 10 -17.30 5.27 -2.29
CA ARG A 10 -16.99 5.35 -3.72
C ARG A 10 -15.52 5.03 -4.02
N GLY A 11 -14.60 5.61 -3.25
CA GLY A 11 -13.16 5.37 -3.39
C GLY A 11 -12.78 3.92 -3.12
N LEU A 12 -13.24 3.33 -2.00
CA LEU A 12 -12.99 1.92 -1.65
C LEU A 12 -13.59 0.96 -2.68
N SER A 13 -14.80 1.25 -3.17
CA SER A 13 -15.44 0.44 -4.21
C SER A 13 -14.68 0.49 -5.53
N THR A 14 -14.08 1.64 -5.89
CA THR A 14 -13.25 1.76 -7.09
C THR A 14 -11.96 0.94 -6.96
N LEU A 15 -11.43 0.81 -5.75
CA LEU A 15 -10.19 0.08 -5.46
C LEU A 15 -10.39 -1.42 -5.20
N SER A 16 -11.61 -1.92 -5.33
CA SER A 16 -11.94 -3.32 -5.03
C SER A 16 -12.73 -3.98 -6.15
N THR A 17 -12.75 -5.31 -6.16
CA THR A 17 -13.63 -6.09 -7.05
C THR A 17 -15.10 -5.91 -6.67
N ALA A 18 -16.02 -6.44 -7.48
CA ALA A 18 -17.45 -6.47 -7.16
C ALA A 18 -17.75 -7.19 -5.82
N ARG A 19 -16.87 -8.09 -5.38
CA ARG A 19 -16.93 -8.73 -4.06
C ARG A 19 -16.36 -7.86 -2.93
N GLY A 20 -15.80 -6.70 -3.21
CA GLY A 20 -15.16 -5.86 -2.20
C GLY A 20 -13.76 -6.35 -1.78
N VAL A 21 -13.01 -6.96 -2.71
CA VAL A 21 -11.66 -7.49 -2.47
C VAL A 21 -10.63 -6.60 -3.15
N PHE A 22 -9.61 -6.16 -2.41
CA PHE A 22 -8.54 -5.32 -2.94
C PHE A 22 -7.51 -6.12 -3.72
N GLN A 23 -7.25 -5.72 -4.96
CA GLN A 23 -6.21 -6.28 -5.84
C GLN A 23 -5.36 -5.14 -6.39
N ILE A 24 -4.55 -4.52 -5.53
CA ILE A 24 -3.86 -3.27 -5.82
C ILE A 24 -2.41 -3.52 -6.22
N LEU A 25 -2.03 -2.99 -7.39
CA LEU A 25 -0.64 -2.92 -7.84
C LEU A 25 0.08 -1.81 -7.08
N ALA A 26 1.22 -2.10 -6.44
CA ALA A 26 2.10 -1.11 -5.83
C ALA A 26 3.31 -0.83 -6.72
N CYS A 27 3.43 0.40 -7.24
CA CYS A 27 4.55 0.90 -8.02
C CYS A 27 4.98 2.31 -7.54
N ASP A 28 4.87 2.53 -6.21
CA ASP A 28 5.21 3.80 -5.53
C ASP A 28 6.68 3.89 -5.11
N GLN A 29 7.48 2.86 -5.35
CA GLN A 29 8.90 2.84 -5.01
C GLN A 29 9.66 3.90 -5.83
N ARG A 30 10.51 4.68 -5.15
CA ARG A 30 11.39 5.72 -5.69
C ARG A 30 12.85 5.35 -5.44
N GLY A 31 13.43 5.72 -4.30
CA GLY A 31 14.79 5.37 -3.95
C GLY A 31 15.10 3.86 -3.96
N ALA A 32 14.13 3.03 -3.57
CA ALA A 32 14.28 1.57 -3.66
C ALA A 32 14.34 1.08 -5.12
N LEU A 33 13.57 1.68 -6.03
CA LEU A 33 13.62 1.37 -7.47
C LEU A 33 14.96 1.79 -8.06
N VAL A 34 15.43 3.01 -7.78
CA VAL A 34 16.76 3.51 -8.22
C VAL A 34 17.87 2.54 -7.80
N ARG A 35 17.91 2.18 -6.50
CA ARG A 35 18.92 1.22 -5.99
C ARG A 35 18.87 -0.15 -6.69
N MET A 36 17.68 -0.65 -7.01
CA MET A 36 17.53 -1.92 -7.73
C MET A 36 18.09 -1.82 -9.16
N MET A 37 17.81 -0.72 -9.88
CA MET A 37 18.32 -0.48 -11.23
C MET A 37 19.84 -0.29 -11.24
N GLU A 38 20.40 0.44 -10.28
CA GLU A 38 21.85 0.62 -10.09
C GLU A 38 22.56 -0.72 -9.82
N GLN A 39 22.00 -1.55 -8.93
CA GLN A 39 22.58 -2.86 -8.63
C GLN A 39 22.55 -3.79 -9.84
N ALA A 40 21.47 -3.79 -10.61
CA ALA A 40 21.37 -4.54 -11.87
C ALA A 40 22.41 -4.08 -12.89
N ALA A 41 22.57 -2.76 -13.07
CA ALA A 41 23.54 -2.19 -13.99
C ALA A 41 24.99 -2.57 -13.63
N LYS A 42 25.34 -2.62 -12.33
CA LYS A 42 26.65 -3.11 -11.86
C LYS A 42 26.86 -4.57 -12.22
N GLY A 43 25.85 -5.42 -12.04
CA GLY A 43 25.91 -6.84 -12.40
C GLY A 43 26.11 -7.08 -13.90
N ASP A 44 25.57 -6.20 -14.74
CA ASP A 44 25.69 -6.25 -16.22
C ASP A 44 26.98 -5.60 -16.75
N GLY A 45 27.89 -5.19 -15.88
CA GLY A 45 29.18 -4.58 -16.26
C GLY A 45 29.09 -3.13 -16.77
N ARG A 46 27.98 -2.44 -16.61
CA ARG A 46 27.77 -1.03 -17.00
C ARG A 46 28.49 -0.02 -16.08
N GLY A 47 29.14 -0.50 -15.03
CA GLY A 47 29.86 0.36 -14.08
C GLY A 47 28.96 1.15 -13.15
N ALA A 48 29.41 2.31 -12.68
CA ALA A 48 28.63 3.23 -11.86
C ALA A 48 27.66 4.00 -12.76
N TRP A 49 26.40 3.58 -12.78
CA TRP A 49 25.30 4.21 -13.50
C TRP A 49 24.11 4.43 -12.56
N THR A 50 23.54 5.63 -12.63
CA THR A 50 22.30 5.97 -11.89
C THR A 50 21.23 6.31 -12.92
N PRO A 51 20.00 5.73 -12.79
CA PRO A 51 18.94 6.01 -13.74
C PRO A 51 18.50 7.48 -13.63
N GLY A 52 18.31 8.12 -14.79
CA GLY A 52 17.69 9.42 -14.88
C GLY A 52 16.17 9.36 -14.74
N TYR A 53 15.53 10.53 -14.76
CA TYR A 53 14.08 10.66 -14.65
C TYR A 53 13.34 9.81 -15.71
N GLU A 54 13.75 9.92 -16.96
CA GLU A 54 13.10 9.24 -18.10
C GLU A 54 13.19 7.70 -18.01
N GLU A 55 14.32 7.16 -17.51
CA GLU A 55 14.46 5.72 -17.32
C GLU A 55 13.52 5.21 -16.22
N ILE A 56 13.41 5.96 -15.12
CA ILE A 56 12.50 5.60 -14.00
C ILE A 56 11.04 5.65 -14.46
N VAL A 57 10.65 6.73 -15.14
CA VAL A 57 9.30 6.90 -15.70
C VAL A 57 8.96 5.76 -16.65
N ARG A 58 9.88 5.43 -17.58
CA ARG A 58 9.67 4.36 -18.57
C ARG A 58 9.40 3.00 -17.89
N VAL A 59 10.19 2.64 -16.87
CA VAL A 59 9.96 1.39 -16.12
C VAL A 59 8.57 1.39 -15.50
N LYS A 60 8.12 2.51 -14.91
CA LYS A 60 6.78 2.61 -14.32
C LYS A 60 5.69 2.52 -15.38
N LEU A 61 5.86 3.16 -16.54
CA LEU A 61 4.90 3.06 -17.65
C LEU A 61 4.76 1.61 -18.14
N ASP A 62 5.88 0.88 -18.30
CA ASP A 62 5.86 -0.52 -18.73
C ASP A 62 5.12 -1.40 -17.70
N ILE A 63 5.41 -1.25 -16.40
CA ILE A 63 4.78 -2.00 -15.32
C ILE A 63 3.28 -1.67 -15.22
N VAL A 64 2.94 -0.39 -15.12
CA VAL A 64 1.55 0.04 -14.91
C VAL A 64 0.70 -0.25 -16.14
N GLY A 65 1.25 -0.04 -17.35
CA GLY A 65 0.56 -0.32 -18.62
C GLY A 65 0.20 -1.80 -18.77
N ALA A 66 1.09 -2.70 -18.34
CA ALA A 66 0.84 -4.13 -18.41
C ALA A 66 -0.07 -4.65 -17.30
N LEU A 67 0.03 -4.11 -16.08
CA LEU A 67 -0.63 -4.68 -14.90
C LEU A 67 -1.95 -3.99 -14.50
N SER A 68 -2.12 -2.69 -14.77
CA SER A 68 -3.32 -1.96 -14.35
C SER A 68 -4.62 -2.50 -14.96
N PRO A 69 -4.65 -3.10 -16.17
CA PRO A 69 -5.86 -3.78 -16.68
C PRO A 69 -6.29 -5.01 -15.87
N HIS A 70 -5.40 -5.53 -15.03
CA HIS A 70 -5.61 -6.72 -14.19
C HIS A 70 -5.63 -6.40 -12.70
N ALA A 71 -5.63 -5.13 -12.34
CA ALA A 71 -5.65 -4.62 -10.97
C ALA A 71 -6.94 -3.82 -10.72
N THR A 72 -7.40 -3.80 -9.47
CA THR A 72 -8.50 -2.91 -9.06
C THR A 72 -8.00 -1.49 -8.77
N GLY A 73 -6.74 -1.34 -8.41
CA GLY A 73 -6.08 -0.07 -8.16
C GLY A 73 -4.59 -0.11 -8.42
N ALA A 74 -3.99 1.05 -8.66
CA ALA A 74 -2.56 1.24 -8.76
C ALA A 74 -2.11 2.30 -7.74
N LEU A 75 -1.21 1.92 -6.83
CA LEU A 75 -0.55 2.81 -5.90
C LEU A 75 0.73 3.33 -6.56
N LEU A 76 0.80 4.65 -6.74
CA LEU A 76 1.86 5.35 -7.44
C LEU A 76 2.46 6.47 -6.58
N ASP A 77 3.70 6.81 -6.85
CA ASP A 77 4.33 8.02 -6.31
C ASP A 77 4.02 9.24 -7.18
N PRO A 78 4.06 10.47 -6.62
CA PRO A 78 3.81 11.69 -7.39
C PRO A 78 4.97 12.09 -8.32
N GLU A 79 6.22 11.71 -7.99
CA GLU A 79 7.42 12.23 -8.66
C GLU A 79 7.64 11.61 -10.05
N TYR A 80 7.43 10.29 -10.18
CA TYR A 80 7.73 9.55 -11.43
C TYR A 80 6.51 8.81 -11.97
N GLY A 81 5.56 8.45 -11.10
CA GLY A 81 4.51 7.48 -11.41
C GLY A 81 3.18 8.10 -11.78
N ALA A 82 2.54 8.82 -10.85
CA ALA A 82 1.14 9.17 -10.95
C ALA A 82 0.81 10.02 -12.19
N ALA A 83 1.45 11.19 -12.32
CA ALA A 83 1.18 12.08 -13.46
C ALA A 83 1.59 11.45 -14.80
N ALA A 84 2.76 10.80 -14.85
CA ALA A 84 3.24 10.15 -16.07
C ALA A 84 2.32 9.03 -16.54
N CYS A 85 1.89 8.11 -15.64
CA CYS A 85 1.03 7.00 -16.01
C CYS A 85 -0.36 7.47 -16.47
N VAL A 86 -0.90 8.54 -15.90
CA VAL A 86 -2.16 9.14 -16.35
C VAL A 86 -1.99 9.82 -17.70
N ALA A 87 -0.99 10.70 -17.86
CA ALA A 87 -0.76 11.47 -19.08
C ALA A 87 -0.44 10.58 -20.31
N HIS A 88 0.35 9.52 -20.11
CA HIS A 88 0.68 8.55 -21.15
C HIS A 88 -0.38 7.46 -21.33
N ARG A 89 -1.51 7.50 -20.59
CA ARG A 89 -2.58 6.50 -20.64
C ARG A 89 -2.11 5.07 -20.32
N ALA A 90 -1.06 4.95 -19.52
CA ALA A 90 -0.60 3.65 -19.02
C ALA A 90 -1.50 3.12 -17.91
N LEU A 91 -2.13 3.99 -17.12
CA LEU A 91 -3.13 3.61 -16.14
C LEU A 91 -4.45 3.30 -16.84
N ALA A 92 -4.95 2.08 -16.71
CA ALA A 92 -6.24 1.67 -17.27
C ALA A 92 -7.39 2.48 -16.65
N GLY A 93 -8.36 2.91 -17.44
CA GLY A 93 -9.51 3.72 -16.98
C GLY A 93 -10.41 3.01 -15.97
N THR A 94 -10.33 1.69 -15.87
CA THR A 94 -11.05 0.85 -14.89
C THR A 94 -10.28 0.66 -13.59
N CYS A 95 -9.00 1.06 -13.53
CA CYS A 95 -8.12 0.90 -12.38
C CYS A 95 -8.13 2.18 -11.54
N GLY A 96 -8.49 2.07 -10.26
CA GLY A 96 -8.44 3.19 -9.32
C GLY A 96 -7.01 3.67 -9.07
N LEU A 97 -6.85 4.96 -8.76
CA LEU A 97 -5.55 5.55 -8.48
C LEU A 97 -5.38 5.81 -6.98
N VAL A 98 -4.30 5.31 -6.40
CA VAL A 98 -3.85 5.65 -5.05
C VAL A 98 -2.52 6.40 -5.15
N VAL A 99 -2.35 7.52 -4.44
CA VAL A 99 -1.11 8.30 -4.52
C VAL A 99 -0.47 8.48 -3.16
N ALA A 100 0.83 8.24 -3.11
CA ALA A 100 1.65 8.42 -1.92
C ALA A 100 1.85 9.91 -1.59
N VAL A 101 1.89 10.23 -0.28
CA VAL A 101 2.14 11.60 0.20
C VAL A 101 3.43 11.75 1.02
N GLU A 102 4.08 10.63 1.37
CA GLU A 102 5.37 10.65 2.05
C GLU A 102 6.52 11.00 1.11
N ALA A 103 7.59 11.59 1.65
CA ALA A 103 8.89 11.68 1.02
C ALA A 103 9.55 10.30 0.86
N THR A 104 10.55 10.19 0.00
CA THR A 104 11.25 8.90 -0.19
C THR A 104 12.18 8.61 0.97
N GLY A 105 12.10 7.39 1.53
CA GLY A 105 12.94 6.97 2.63
C GLY A 105 12.44 7.43 4.00
N TYR A 106 13.36 7.78 4.88
CA TYR A 106 13.10 8.26 6.23
C TYR A 106 14.28 9.11 6.70
N THR A 107 14.03 10.01 7.63
CA THR A 107 15.08 10.67 8.40
C THR A 107 15.45 9.77 9.58
N GLU A 108 16.76 9.58 9.82
CA GLU A 108 17.24 8.78 10.93
C GLU A 108 17.70 9.71 12.07
N GLU A 109 17.12 9.53 13.25
CA GLU A 109 17.49 10.24 14.47
C GLU A 109 17.69 9.23 15.61
N GLU A 110 18.88 9.11 16.15
CA GLU A 110 19.21 8.18 17.27
C GLU A 110 18.73 6.73 17.04
N GLY A 111 18.79 6.28 15.78
CA GLY A 111 18.30 4.96 15.37
C GLY A 111 16.79 4.89 15.06
N ASP A 112 16.04 5.94 15.32
CA ASP A 112 14.63 6.02 14.94
C ASP A 112 14.45 6.37 13.45
N ARG A 113 13.45 5.79 12.82
CA ARG A 113 13.11 6.03 11.41
C ARG A 113 11.87 6.91 11.33
N LEU A 114 12.06 8.14 10.92
CA LEU A 114 10.98 9.12 10.87
C LEU A 114 10.54 9.36 9.42
N THR A 115 9.28 9.04 9.14
CA THR A 115 8.64 9.38 7.87
C THR A 115 8.30 10.85 7.85
N GLU A 116 8.59 11.51 6.73
CA GLU A 116 8.24 12.90 6.46
C GLU A 116 7.27 12.98 5.28
N LEU A 117 6.44 14.02 5.26
CA LEU A 117 5.59 14.32 4.11
C LEU A 117 6.41 14.98 3.00
N LEU A 118 6.07 14.69 1.76
CA LEU A 118 6.69 15.33 0.61
C LEU A 118 6.33 16.80 0.57
N GLU A 119 7.33 17.67 0.51
CA GLU A 119 7.13 19.11 0.49
C GLU A 119 6.30 19.55 -0.74
N GLY A 120 5.34 20.42 -0.52
CA GLY A 120 4.45 20.92 -1.56
C GLY A 120 3.43 19.91 -2.08
N TRP A 121 3.35 18.70 -1.49
CA TRP A 121 2.45 17.63 -1.90
C TRP A 121 1.65 17.10 -0.69
N GLY A 122 0.37 16.81 -0.90
CA GLY A 122 -0.47 16.35 0.19
C GLY A 122 -1.85 15.85 -0.27
N PRO A 123 -2.73 15.49 0.68
CA PRO A 123 -4.06 14.95 0.39
C PRO A 123 -4.91 15.83 -0.53
N GLU A 124 -4.79 17.15 -0.44
CA GLU A 124 -5.49 18.12 -1.27
C GLU A 124 -5.12 17.98 -2.76
N ALA A 125 -3.84 17.86 -3.06
CA ALA A 125 -3.34 17.67 -4.41
C ALA A 125 -3.75 16.28 -4.96
N VAL A 126 -3.68 15.23 -4.12
CA VAL A 126 -4.14 13.88 -4.46
C VAL A 126 -5.63 13.88 -4.80
N LYS A 127 -6.46 14.56 -4.01
CA LYS A 127 -7.90 14.71 -4.30
C LYS A 127 -8.15 15.49 -5.59
N ALA A 128 -7.44 16.61 -5.77
CA ALA A 128 -7.60 17.48 -6.94
C ALA A 128 -7.25 16.77 -8.27
N MET A 129 -6.29 15.84 -8.27
CA MET A 129 -5.97 15.05 -9.46
C MET A 129 -6.96 13.90 -9.74
N GLY A 130 -7.98 13.71 -8.91
CA GLY A 130 -9.01 12.69 -9.09
C GLY A 130 -8.63 11.29 -8.61
N ALA A 131 -7.66 11.17 -7.69
CA ALA A 131 -7.29 9.89 -7.11
C ALA A 131 -8.42 9.30 -6.25
N SER A 132 -8.45 7.97 -6.14
CA SER A 132 -9.43 7.20 -5.36
C SER A 132 -9.07 7.10 -3.89
N ALA A 133 -7.78 7.23 -3.53
CA ALA A 133 -7.31 7.22 -2.15
C ALA A 133 -5.96 7.92 -2.00
N VAL A 134 -5.69 8.40 -0.79
CA VAL A 134 -4.38 8.88 -0.32
C VAL A 134 -3.65 7.71 0.34
N LYS A 135 -2.32 7.60 0.16
CA LYS A 135 -1.50 6.63 0.90
C LYS A 135 -0.38 7.32 1.65
N LEU A 136 -0.15 6.90 2.89
CA LEU A 136 1.01 7.25 3.70
C LEU A 136 1.75 5.98 4.10
N LEU A 137 3.07 5.91 3.83
CA LEU A 137 3.96 4.94 4.47
C LEU A 137 4.50 5.55 5.76
N LEU A 138 4.42 4.78 6.82
CA LEU A 138 4.94 5.14 8.13
C LEU A 138 5.93 4.08 8.60
N TYR A 139 7.18 4.49 8.88
CA TYR A 139 8.08 3.67 9.68
C TYR A 139 7.65 3.80 11.13
N PHE A 140 7.29 2.68 11.78
CA PHE A 140 6.69 2.72 13.10
C PHE A 140 7.20 1.60 14.00
N ASN A 141 7.68 1.96 15.18
CA ASN A 141 7.97 1.01 16.24
C ASN A 141 7.28 1.50 17.52
N PRO A 142 6.25 0.78 18.01
CA PRO A 142 5.47 1.20 19.18
C PRO A 142 6.29 1.24 20.49
N ARG A 143 7.44 0.55 20.51
CA ARG A 143 8.33 0.50 21.68
C ARG A 143 9.33 1.67 21.72
N ARG A 144 9.41 2.47 20.66
CA ARG A 144 10.21 3.69 20.54
C ARG A 144 9.29 4.91 20.81
N GLU A 145 8.91 5.11 22.09
CA GLU A 145 7.82 6.02 22.48
C GLU A 145 7.89 7.42 21.85
N LYS A 146 9.04 8.10 21.92
CA LYS A 146 9.20 9.46 21.37
C LYS A 146 9.01 9.51 19.85
N ALA A 147 9.60 8.56 19.14
CA ALA A 147 9.46 8.46 17.69
C ALA A 147 8.02 8.09 17.31
N ALA A 148 7.42 7.14 18.03
CA ALA A 148 6.03 6.74 17.83
C ALA A 148 5.08 7.93 18.00
N GLU A 149 5.22 8.74 19.06
CA GLU A 149 4.39 9.93 19.28
C GLU A 149 4.50 10.93 18.12
N ARG A 150 5.71 11.25 17.66
CA ARG A 150 5.94 12.12 16.48
C ARG A 150 5.29 11.57 15.22
N GLN A 151 5.41 10.26 15.00
CA GLN A 151 4.83 9.60 13.82
C GLN A 151 3.30 9.56 13.89
N LEU A 152 2.70 9.40 15.05
CA LEU A 152 1.24 9.47 15.23
C LEU A 152 0.68 10.86 14.91
N GLN A 153 1.44 11.94 15.16
CA GLN A 153 1.04 13.30 14.74
C GLN A 153 0.99 13.44 13.21
N VAL A 154 1.90 12.78 12.48
CA VAL A 154 1.87 12.75 11.01
C VAL A 154 0.63 12.00 10.51
N VAL A 155 0.30 10.86 11.13
CA VAL A 155 -0.92 10.10 10.81
C VAL A 155 -2.17 10.92 11.04
N ASP A 156 -2.28 11.57 12.20
CA ASP A 156 -3.45 12.40 12.55
C ASP A 156 -3.67 13.54 11.56
N LYS A 157 -2.60 14.23 11.18
CA LYS A 157 -2.64 15.30 10.18
C LYS A 157 -3.18 14.81 8.82
N VAL A 158 -2.70 13.67 8.33
CA VAL A 158 -3.13 13.12 7.04
C VAL A 158 -4.56 12.58 7.15
N ALA A 159 -4.90 11.89 8.24
CA ALA A 159 -6.24 11.37 8.49
C ALA A 159 -7.30 12.48 8.53
N ALA A 160 -7.03 13.56 9.27
CA ALA A 160 -7.93 14.71 9.35
C ALA A 160 -8.13 15.40 7.98
N ALA A 161 -7.07 15.50 7.18
CA ALA A 161 -7.17 16.03 5.82
C ALA A 161 -8.02 15.12 4.91
N CYS A 162 -7.82 13.80 4.97
CA CYS A 162 -8.59 12.83 4.19
C CYS A 162 -10.07 12.82 4.59
N GLU A 163 -10.38 12.99 5.86
CA GLU A 163 -11.76 13.13 6.35
C GLU A 163 -12.44 14.38 5.79
N ARG A 164 -11.78 15.54 5.91
CA ARG A 164 -12.27 16.82 5.37
C ARG A 164 -12.47 16.79 3.85
N LEU A 165 -11.61 16.07 3.13
CA LEU A 165 -11.66 15.96 1.67
C LEU A 165 -12.58 14.84 1.17
N ASP A 166 -13.15 14.06 2.06
CA ASP A 166 -13.97 12.90 1.73
C ASP A 166 -13.27 11.97 0.72
N ILE A 167 -12.05 11.55 1.09
CA ILE A 167 -11.22 10.62 0.31
C ILE A 167 -10.70 9.49 1.22
N PRO A 168 -10.71 8.22 0.79
CA PRO A 168 -10.12 7.13 1.56
C PRO A 168 -8.65 7.35 1.90
N PHE A 169 -8.27 6.95 3.10
CA PHE A 169 -6.89 6.95 3.58
C PHE A 169 -6.36 5.52 3.74
N MET A 170 -5.33 5.19 2.97
CA MET A 170 -4.54 3.96 3.09
C MET A 170 -3.29 4.24 3.92
N LEU A 171 -3.15 3.61 5.08
CA LEU A 171 -1.97 3.72 5.94
C LEU A 171 -1.13 2.44 5.86
N GLU A 172 0.14 2.58 5.49
CA GLU A 172 1.11 1.50 5.46
C GLU A 172 2.03 1.59 6.69
N GLY A 173 1.94 0.63 7.60
CA GLY A 173 2.85 0.52 8.74
C GLY A 173 4.01 -0.44 8.40
N VAL A 174 5.24 0.05 8.51
CA VAL A 174 6.47 -0.74 8.34
C VAL A 174 7.28 -0.70 9.63
N VAL A 175 7.44 -1.86 10.25
CA VAL A 175 8.17 -1.96 11.52
C VAL A 175 9.68 -2.00 11.30
N TYR A 176 10.43 -1.56 12.30
CA TYR A 176 11.89 -1.62 12.34
C TYR A 176 12.36 -2.09 13.71
N PRO A 177 13.61 -2.63 13.84
CA PRO A 177 14.11 -3.18 15.09
C PRO A 177 14.06 -2.18 16.25
N THR A 178 13.74 -2.65 17.44
CA THR A 178 13.81 -1.85 18.67
C THR A 178 15.26 -1.61 19.07
N ASP A 179 16.11 -2.63 18.91
CA ASP A 179 17.55 -2.54 19.11
C ASP A 179 18.28 -2.69 17.76
N HIS A 180 19.05 -1.65 17.40
CA HIS A 180 19.77 -1.61 16.13
C HIS A 180 21.02 -2.47 16.22
N GLY A 181 21.10 -3.50 15.37
CA GLY A 181 22.21 -4.43 15.28
C GLY A 181 21.91 -5.83 15.82
N ASP A 182 20.81 -6.03 16.54
CA ASP A 182 20.38 -7.36 16.96
C ASP A 182 19.30 -7.92 16.03
N GLU A 183 19.72 -8.59 14.96
CA GLU A 183 18.81 -9.23 14.01
C GLU A 183 18.02 -10.37 14.65
N ALA A 184 18.61 -11.10 15.60
CA ALA A 184 17.92 -12.21 16.26
C ALA A 184 16.78 -11.69 17.15
N ALA A 185 17.01 -10.60 17.89
CA ALA A 185 15.95 -9.93 18.63
C ALA A 185 14.83 -9.45 17.69
N PHE A 186 15.17 -8.84 16.55
CA PHE A 186 14.17 -8.40 15.59
C PHE A 186 13.35 -9.56 14.99
N VAL A 187 13.98 -10.69 14.68
CA VAL A 187 13.28 -11.90 14.25
C VAL A 187 12.24 -12.32 15.27
N ALA A 188 12.61 -12.34 16.56
CA ALA A 188 11.74 -12.76 17.65
C ALA A 188 10.59 -11.77 17.94
N GLU A 189 10.83 -10.45 17.82
CA GLU A 189 9.85 -9.42 18.17
C GLU A 189 8.93 -9.00 16.99
N LYS A 190 9.29 -9.34 15.74
CA LYS A 190 8.60 -8.80 14.55
C LYS A 190 7.10 -9.04 14.56
N THR A 191 6.64 -10.23 14.94
CA THR A 191 5.20 -10.53 14.98
C THR A 191 4.47 -9.60 15.95
N ASP A 192 5.02 -9.40 17.13
CA ASP A 192 4.42 -8.52 18.14
C ASP A 192 4.44 -7.06 17.67
N LEU A 193 5.57 -6.59 17.12
CA LEU A 193 5.66 -5.22 16.58
C LEU A 193 4.62 -4.95 15.48
N VAL A 194 4.42 -5.89 14.54
CA VAL A 194 3.42 -5.73 13.47
C VAL A 194 2.00 -5.71 14.03
N VAL A 195 1.68 -6.60 14.97
CA VAL A 195 0.37 -6.67 15.62
C VAL A 195 0.08 -5.43 16.48
N GLU A 196 1.03 -5.02 17.32
CA GLU A 196 0.95 -3.82 18.15
C GLU A 196 0.78 -2.54 17.29
N SER A 197 1.56 -2.45 16.21
CA SER A 197 1.45 -1.33 15.25
C SER A 197 0.08 -1.26 14.61
N ALA A 198 -0.47 -2.39 14.14
CA ALA A 198 -1.80 -2.44 13.57
C ALA A 198 -2.89 -2.05 14.59
N ALA A 199 -2.76 -2.51 15.84
CA ALA A 199 -3.68 -2.15 16.92
C ALA A 199 -3.70 -0.65 17.23
N ILE A 200 -2.54 0.02 17.13
CA ILE A 200 -2.42 1.46 17.39
C ILE A 200 -2.86 2.26 16.16
N LEU A 201 -2.29 1.97 14.99
CA LEU A 201 -2.46 2.76 13.77
C LEU A 201 -3.86 2.67 13.19
N SER A 202 -4.55 1.52 13.34
CA SER A 202 -5.93 1.36 12.89
C SER A 202 -6.99 2.04 13.77
N ARG A 203 -6.58 2.77 14.83
CA ARG A 203 -7.49 3.59 15.65
C ARG A 203 -7.76 4.98 15.07
N PHE A 204 -6.88 5.44 14.19
CA PHE A 204 -7.07 6.69 13.48
C PHE A 204 -8.14 6.53 12.39
N SER A 205 -8.58 7.63 11.78
CA SER A 205 -9.52 7.60 10.65
C SER A 205 -8.84 7.07 9.37
N VAL A 206 -8.44 5.79 9.44
CA VAL A 206 -7.85 5.00 8.35
C VAL A 206 -8.96 4.16 7.71
N ASP A 207 -8.95 4.05 6.39
CA ASP A 207 -9.96 3.29 5.65
C ASP A 207 -9.41 1.96 5.08
N LEU A 208 -8.09 1.86 4.94
CA LEU A 208 -7.39 0.62 4.56
C LEU A 208 -6.01 0.58 5.21
N TYR A 209 -5.73 -0.47 5.96
CA TYR A 209 -4.40 -0.71 6.53
C TYR A 209 -3.59 -1.64 5.63
N LYS A 210 -2.47 -1.14 5.10
CA LYS A 210 -1.53 -1.93 4.31
C LYS A 210 -0.48 -2.52 5.25
N ALA A 211 -0.55 -3.81 5.49
CA ALA A 211 0.21 -4.52 6.51
C ALA A 211 1.38 -5.33 5.93
N GLU A 212 2.49 -5.38 6.66
CA GLU A 212 3.52 -6.40 6.45
C GLU A 212 3.01 -7.79 6.81
N PHE A 213 3.60 -8.83 6.20
CA PHE A 213 3.44 -10.19 6.70
C PHE A 213 4.04 -10.27 8.11
N PRO A 214 3.26 -10.72 9.12
CA PRO A 214 3.67 -10.55 10.52
C PRO A 214 4.88 -11.40 10.93
N VAL A 215 5.16 -12.48 10.20
CA VAL A 215 6.29 -13.36 10.53
C VAL A 215 7.54 -12.93 9.77
N HIS A 216 8.68 -12.89 10.48
CA HIS A 216 9.96 -12.59 9.84
C HIS A 216 10.38 -13.74 8.90
N PRO A 217 10.97 -13.47 7.72
CA PRO A 217 11.37 -14.53 6.78
C PRO A 217 12.34 -15.58 7.34
N LYS A 218 13.10 -15.25 8.39
CA LYS A 218 14.02 -16.17 9.06
C LYS A 218 13.40 -16.93 10.23
N ASP A 219 12.15 -16.64 10.57
CA ASP A 219 11.43 -17.36 11.62
C ASP A 219 10.65 -18.54 10.99
N GLU A 220 11.31 -19.69 10.93
CA GLU A 220 10.74 -20.92 10.36
C GLU A 220 9.81 -21.67 11.35
N ALA A 221 9.83 -21.29 12.64
CA ALA A 221 9.07 -21.95 13.69
C ALA A 221 7.68 -21.36 13.91
N SER A 222 7.46 -20.12 13.48
CA SER A 222 6.19 -19.42 13.71
C SER A 222 5.06 -19.97 12.85
N ASP A 223 3.91 -20.10 13.49
CA ASP A 223 2.64 -20.44 12.84
C ASP A 223 2.10 -19.21 12.09
N TRP A 224 2.20 -19.21 10.77
CA TRP A 224 1.74 -18.13 9.90
C TRP A 224 0.26 -17.84 10.05
N THR A 225 -0.56 -18.86 10.26
CA THR A 225 -2.01 -18.71 10.42
C THR A 225 -2.32 -17.95 11.70
N LYS A 226 -1.78 -18.39 12.83
CA LYS A 226 -1.97 -17.71 14.11
C LYS A 226 -1.45 -16.26 14.11
N ALA A 227 -0.30 -16.02 13.47
CA ALA A 227 0.23 -14.67 13.38
C ALA A 227 -0.68 -13.73 12.56
N CYS A 228 -1.25 -14.21 11.45
CA CYS A 228 -2.21 -13.46 10.65
C CYS A 228 -3.56 -13.28 11.35
N GLU A 229 -4.03 -14.27 12.10
CA GLU A 229 -5.24 -14.18 12.92
C GLU A 229 -5.08 -13.10 14.00
N ARG A 230 -3.95 -13.09 14.73
CA ARG A 230 -3.61 -12.03 15.68
C ARG A 230 -3.61 -10.64 15.05
N LEU A 231 -3.06 -10.52 13.84
CA LEU A 231 -3.07 -9.26 13.08
C LEU A 231 -4.51 -8.83 12.75
N THR A 232 -5.35 -9.76 12.31
CA THR A 232 -6.76 -9.49 11.99
C THR A 232 -7.54 -9.04 13.22
N GLU A 233 -7.33 -9.68 14.36
CA GLU A 233 -7.98 -9.31 15.63
C GLU A 233 -7.54 -7.92 16.13
N ALA A 234 -6.28 -7.57 15.93
CA ALA A 234 -5.72 -6.29 16.34
C ALA A 234 -6.14 -5.14 15.43
N CYS A 235 -6.30 -5.40 14.14
CA CYS A 235 -6.61 -4.38 13.13
C CYS A 235 -8.10 -4.04 13.12
N ARG A 236 -8.44 -2.78 13.35
CA ARG A 236 -9.84 -2.31 13.45
C ARG A 236 -10.50 -2.00 12.12
N VAL A 237 -9.72 -1.92 11.05
CA VAL A 237 -10.16 -1.56 9.69
C VAL A 237 -9.82 -2.69 8.72
N PRO A 238 -10.37 -2.72 7.49
CA PRO A 238 -9.91 -3.66 6.47
C PRO A 238 -8.39 -3.57 6.29
N TRP A 239 -7.72 -4.72 6.18
CA TRP A 239 -6.29 -4.73 5.91
C TRP A 239 -5.94 -5.53 4.66
N ALA A 240 -4.88 -5.13 3.97
CA ALA A 240 -4.37 -5.76 2.77
C ALA A 240 -2.86 -6.02 2.90
N LEU A 241 -2.41 -7.18 2.42
CA LEU A 241 -1.04 -7.63 2.57
C LEU A 241 -0.11 -6.93 1.57
N LEU A 242 1.01 -6.36 2.05
CA LEU A 242 2.11 -5.88 1.21
C LEU A 242 3.11 -6.99 0.88
N SER A 243 3.89 -6.82 -0.20
CA SER A 243 4.78 -7.90 -0.68
C SER A 243 6.22 -7.87 -0.14
N ALA A 244 6.64 -6.81 0.52
CA ALA A 244 8.01 -6.60 1.04
C ALA A 244 9.17 -6.93 0.08
N GLY A 245 8.88 -7.34 -1.16
CA GLY A 245 9.88 -7.74 -2.16
C GLY A 245 10.40 -9.18 -2.01
N VAL A 246 9.71 -10.03 -1.28
CA VAL A 246 9.98 -11.47 -1.23
C VAL A 246 9.76 -12.14 -2.60
N ALA A 247 10.27 -13.36 -2.77
CA ALA A 247 10.05 -14.13 -3.99
C ALA A 247 8.54 -14.37 -4.23
N PHE A 248 8.14 -14.39 -5.50
CA PHE A 248 6.72 -14.47 -5.88
C PHE A 248 5.99 -15.67 -5.24
N GLU A 249 6.60 -16.87 -5.27
CA GLU A 249 5.98 -18.08 -4.72
C GLU A 249 5.82 -18.02 -3.17
N VAL A 250 6.74 -17.35 -2.50
CA VAL A 250 6.62 -17.10 -1.05
C VAL A 250 5.45 -16.15 -0.81
N TYR A 251 5.39 -15.04 -1.57
CA TYR A 251 4.32 -14.07 -1.44
C TYR A 251 2.93 -14.65 -1.74
N ALA A 252 2.80 -15.49 -2.76
CA ALA A 252 1.54 -16.14 -3.09
C ALA A 252 1.02 -17.00 -1.92
N ARG A 253 1.92 -17.76 -1.24
CA ARG A 253 1.56 -18.52 -0.03
C ARG A 253 1.21 -17.61 1.15
N GLN A 254 1.98 -16.55 1.37
CA GLN A 254 1.69 -15.56 2.41
C GLN A 254 0.32 -14.92 2.19
N LEU A 255 -0.02 -14.57 0.95
CA LEU A 255 -1.31 -13.98 0.60
C LEU A 255 -2.48 -14.94 0.87
N GLU A 256 -2.34 -16.20 0.52
CA GLU A 256 -3.39 -17.19 0.79
C GLU A 256 -3.65 -17.32 2.29
N VAL A 257 -2.61 -17.44 3.11
CA VAL A 257 -2.73 -17.51 4.58
C VAL A 257 -3.35 -16.22 5.12
N ALA A 258 -2.88 -15.06 4.69
CA ALA A 258 -3.39 -13.77 5.13
C ALA A 258 -4.88 -13.59 4.79
N CYS A 259 -5.30 -13.96 3.58
CA CYS A 259 -6.70 -13.87 3.16
C CYS A 259 -7.60 -14.82 3.95
N ARG A 260 -7.16 -16.07 4.19
CA ARG A 260 -7.89 -17.02 5.03
C ARG A 260 -8.02 -16.56 6.48
N ALA A 261 -7.05 -15.81 6.99
CA ALA A 261 -7.05 -15.23 8.31
C ALA A 261 -7.83 -13.90 8.40
N GLY A 262 -8.37 -13.35 7.29
CA GLY A 262 -9.26 -12.20 7.30
C GLY A 262 -8.74 -10.93 6.61
N ALA A 263 -7.62 -10.99 5.87
CA ALA A 263 -7.21 -9.89 5.00
C ALA A 263 -8.25 -9.62 3.90
N SER A 264 -8.42 -8.36 3.53
CA SER A 264 -9.35 -7.92 2.48
C SER A 264 -8.71 -7.90 1.08
N GLY A 265 -7.51 -8.45 0.92
CA GLY A 265 -6.79 -8.54 -0.34
C GLY A 265 -5.32 -8.17 -0.21
N PHE A 266 -4.77 -7.57 -1.27
CA PHE A 266 -3.34 -7.23 -1.34
C PHE A 266 -3.05 -5.86 -1.94
N VAL A 267 -1.87 -5.33 -1.59
CA VAL A 267 -1.21 -4.18 -2.21
C VAL A 267 0.22 -4.61 -2.55
N ALA A 268 0.42 -5.21 -3.72
CA ALA A 268 1.65 -5.91 -4.07
C ALA A 268 2.44 -5.20 -5.19
N GLY A 269 3.75 -5.19 -5.03
CA GLY A 269 4.68 -4.55 -5.97
C GLY A 269 5.80 -5.48 -6.42
N ARG A 270 6.98 -5.33 -5.85
CA ARG A 270 8.23 -5.98 -6.26
C ARG A 270 8.17 -7.49 -6.42
N ALA A 271 7.35 -8.20 -5.66
CA ALA A 271 7.15 -9.64 -5.85
C ALA A 271 6.56 -9.98 -7.23
N ILE A 272 5.84 -9.03 -7.87
CA ILE A 272 5.25 -9.22 -9.19
C ILE A 272 6.21 -8.79 -10.30
N TRP A 273 6.83 -7.60 -10.17
CA TRP A 273 7.46 -6.88 -11.27
C TRP A 273 8.97 -6.61 -11.13
N LYS A 274 9.65 -7.13 -10.10
CA LYS A 274 11.05 -6.83 -9.82
C LYS A 274 11.94 -6.98 -11.07
N GLU A 275 11.76 -8.02 -11.85
CA GLU A 275 12.53 -8.32 -13.05
C GLU A 275 12.32 -7.25 -14.15
N ALA A 276 11.13 -6.63 -14.22
CA ALA A 276 10.88 -5.53 -15.17
C ALA A 276 11.74 -4.30 -14.90
N ALA A 277 12.19 -4.12 -13.65
CA ALA A 277 13.07 -3.02 -13.25
C ALA A 277 14.57 -3.38 -13.31
N THR A 278 14.91 -4.67 -13.32
CA THR A 278 16.30 -5.13 -13.19
C THR A 278 16.86 -5.81 -14.41
N ALA A 279 16.02 -6.37 -15.29
CA ALA A 279 16.48 -7.02 -16.51
C ALA A 279 16.91 -6.00 -17.59
N PRO A 280 17.90 -6.34 -18.42
CA PRO A 280 18.26 -5.54 -19.60
C PRO A 280 17.06 -5.39 -20.55
N ARG A 281 16.96 -4.21 -21.18
CA ARG A 281 15.92 -3.99 -22.20
C ARG A 281 16.15 -4.86 -23.42
N GLY A 282 15.06 -5.43 -23.93
CA GLY A 282 15.09 -6.29 -25.10
C GLY A 282 13.89 -7.24 -25.16
N PRO A 283 13.87 -8.13 -26.17
CA PRO A 283 12.73 -9.05 -26.40
C PRO A 283 12.38 -9.93 -25.19
N GLU A 284 13.37 -10.32 -24.38
CA GLU A 284 13.15 -11.14 -23.18
C GLU A 284 12.40 -10.37 -22.10
N LEU A 285 12.77 -9.10 -21.86
CA LEU A 285 12.03 -8.24 -20.94
C LEU A 285 10.60 -7.98 -21.44
N ASP A 286 10.44 -7.72 -22.74
CA ASP A 286 9.12 -7.52 -23.35
C ASP A 286 8.24 -8.77 -23.20
N ALA A 287 8.81 -9.96 -23.36
CA ALA A 287 8.12 -11.23 -23.16
C ALA A 287 7.73 -11.44 -21.66
N PHE A 288 8.62 -11.11 -20.74
CA PHE A 288 8.33 -11.16 -19.29
C PHE A 288 7.19 -10.21 -18.92
N VAL A 289 7.24 -8.95 -19.37
CA VAL A 289 6.23 -7.92 -19.07
C VAL A 289 4.84 -8.33 -19.57
N ARG A 290 4.76 -8.92 -20.77
CA ARG A 290 3.47 -9.33 -21.38
C ARG A 290 2.96 -10.69 -20.93
N GLY A 291 3.80 -11.54 -20.38
CA GLY A 291 3.48 -12.92 -19.98
C GLY A 291 3.59 -13.11 -18.46
N PRO A 292 4.75 -13.59 -17.96
CA PRO A 292 4.88 -14.00 -16.56
C PRO A 292 4.46 -12.94 -15.54
N MET A 293 4.75 -11.66 -15.79
CA MET A 293 4.37 -10.57 -14.88
C MET A 293 2.85 -10.42 -14.77
N VAL A 294 2.14 -10.50 -15.90
CA VAL A 294 0.68 -10.46 -15.95
C VAL A 294 0.06 -11.69 -15.30
N GLU A 295 0.61 -12.88 -15.55
CA GLU A 295 0.12 -14.12 -14.94
C GLU A 295 0.31 -14.12 -13.42
N ARG A 296 1.41 -13.55 -12.90
CA ARG A 296 1.59 -13.33 -11.45
C ARG A 296 0.46 -12.47 -10.87
N MET A 297 0.13 -11.35 -11.50
CA MET A 297 -0.96 -10.47 -11.03
C MET A 297 -2.30 -11.19 -11.02
N LYS A 298 -2.64 -11.90 -12.10
CA LYS A 298 -3.88 -12.69 -12.19
C LYS A 298 -3.95 -13.80 -11.13
N ARG A 299 -2.84 -14.49 -10.88
CA ARG A 299 -2.78 -15.56 -9.87
C ARG A 299 -3.01 -15.01 -8.47
N LEU A 300 -2.40 -13.86 -8.11
CA LEU A 300 -2.68 -13.19 -6.83
C LEU A 300 -4.15 -12.75 -6.74
N GLY A 301 -4.70 -12.20 -7.82
CA GLY A 301 -6.11 -11.84 -7.92
C GLY A 301 -7.03 -13.03 -7.65
N ALA A 302 -6.74 -14.19 -8.24
CA ALA A 302 -7.51 -15.43 -8.03
C ALA A 302 -7.45 -15.92 -6.57
N ILE A 303 -6.27 -15.87 -5.93
CA ILE A 303 -6.10 -16.23 -4.52
C ILE A 303 -6.94 -15.28 -3.62
N ALA A 304 -6.82 -13.99 -3.83
CA ALA A 304 -7.56 -13.00 -3.06
C ALA A 304 -9.08 -13.14 -3.27
N GLU A 305 -9.52 -13.31 -4.51
CA GLU A 305 -10.94 -13.49 -4.83
C GLU A 305 -11.52 -14.75 -4.19
N ALA A 306 -10.75 -15.82 -4.06
CA ALA A 306 -11.20 -17.06 -3.44
C ALA A 306 -11.30 -16.98 -1.90
N HIS A 307 -10.42 -16.22 -1.24
CA HIS A 307 -10.22 -16.34 0.19
C HIS A 307 -10.34 -15.04 0.99
N ALA A 308 -10.19 -13.86 0.37
CA ALA A 308 -10.19 -12.61 1.11
C ALA A 308 -11.58 -12.23 1.64
N ARG A 309 -11.57 -11.55 2.77
CA ARG A 309 -12.77 -10.97 3.40
C ARG A 309 -13.14 -9.67 2.67
N PRO A 310 -14.37 -9.51 2.16
CA PRO A 310 -14.83 -8.24 1.60
C PRO A 310 -14.67 -7.09 2.60
N TRP A 311 -14.15 -5.93 2.16
CA TRP A 311 -13.86 -4.81 3.05
C TRP A 311 -15.11 -4.31 3.81
N TYR A 312 -16.28 -4.32 3.19
CA TYR A 312 -17.55 -3.88 3.80
C TYR A 312 -18.11 -4.89 4.84
N GLN A 313 -17.51 -6.07 4.98
CA GLN A 313 -17.83 -7.03 6.04
C GLN A 313 -16.98 -6.83 7.30
N VAL A 314 -16.00 -5.92 7.27
CA VAL A 314 -15.28 -5.51 8.47
C VAL A 314 -16.17 -4.58 9.28
N PRO A 315 -16.38 -4.78 10.60
CA PRO A 315 -17.40 -4.06 11.38
C PRO A 315 -17.33 -2.54 11.30
N SER A 316 -16.11 -1.97 11.21
CA SER A 316 -15.90 -0.52 11.08
C SER A 316 -16.34 0.04 9.73
N HIS A 317 -16.48 -0.82 8.71
CA HIS A 317 -16.76 -0.47 7.32
C HIS A 317 -18.13 -0.98 6.84
N ALA A 318 -18.89 -1.61 7.74
CA ALA A 318 -20.26 -1.98 7.46
C ALA A 318 -21.12 -0.70 7.25
N TYR A 319 -21.84 -0.65 6.16
CA TYR A 319 -22.76 0.46 5.82
C TYR A 319 -24.10 -0.08 5.34
N ASP A 320 -25.14 0.72 5.51
CA ASP A 320 -26.49 0.39 5.01
C ASP A 320 -26.74 1.26 3.76
N PRO A 321 -27.01 0.66 2.57
CA PRO A 321 -27.34 1.43 1.37
C PRO A 321 -28.51 2.39 1.54
N ARG A 322 -29.42 2.12 2.49
CA ARG A 322 -30.57 3.00 2.82
C ARG A 322 -30.16 4.33 3.42
N ASP A 323 -28.90 4.45 3.84
CA ASP A 323 -28.33 5.68 4.41
C ASP A 323 -28.20 6.79 3.37
N ALA A 324 -28.15 6.43 2.07
CA ALA A 324 -28.22 7.35 0.94
C ALA A 324 -29.68 7.52 0.46
N GLY A 325 -30.64 7.67 1.40
CA GLY A 325 -32.06 7.86 1.12
C GLY A 325 -32.40 9.20 0.46
N GLU A 326 -33.70 9.48 0.32
CA GLU A 326 -34.18 10.73 -0.26
C GLU A 326 -33.62 11.96 0.49
N GLY A 327 -33.09 12.94 -0.25
CA GLY A 327 -32.57 14.19 0.34
C GLY A 327 -31.15 14.12 0.89
N TRP A 328 -30.42 12.97 0.81
CA TRP A 328 -29.05 12.81 1.34
C TRP A 328 -28.08 13.93 0.88
N TYR A 329 -28.23 14.38 -0.37
CA TYR A 329 -27.36 15.38 -1.00
C TYR A 329 -27.50 16.79 -0.38
N LEU A 330 -28.59 17.07 0.34
CA LEU A 330 -28.86 18.38 0.93
C LEU A 330 -27.89 18.71 2.09
N SER A 331 -27.39 17.70 2.80
CA SER A 331 -26.45 17.86 3.90
C SER A 331 -25.01 17.45 3.54
N TYR A 332 -24.82 16.64 2.51
CA TYR A 332 -23.54 15.97 2.19
C TYR A 332 -22.34 16.92 2.12
N GLY A 333 -22.43 18.02 1.40
CA GLY A 333 -21.33 18.99 1.29
C GLY A 333 -21.10 19.79 2.56
N ARG A 334 -22.08 19.91 3.46
CA ARG A 334 -21.97 20.63 4.73
C ARG A 334 -21.27 19.78 5.79
N GLU A 335 -21.57 18.48 5.84
CA GLU A 335 -20.92 17.52 6.73
C GLU A 335 -19.44 17.39 6.42
N VAL A 336 -19.08 17.31 5.13
CA VAL A 336 -17.68 17.24 4.66
C VAL A 336 -16.93 18.55 4.92
N ALA A 337 -17.59 19.70 4.80
CA ALA A 337 -16.97 21.01 5.04
C ALA A 337 -16.85 21.38 6.54
N GLY A 338 -17.36 20.56 7.45
CA GLY A 338 -17.37 20.87 8.89
C GLY A 338 -18.21 22.08 9.28
N VAL A 339 -19.11 22.51 8.40
CA VAL A 339 -20.05 23.60 8.64
C VAL A 339 -21.30 22.99 9.29
N ARG A 340 -21.40 23.16 10.63
CA ARG A 340 -22.62 22.85 11.39
C ARG A 340 -23.67 23.92 11.20
#